data_b185418e5df923ab31a20da908a14a89
#
_entry.id   b185418e5df923ab31a20da908a14a89
#
_cell.length_a   1.000
_cell.length_b   1.000
_cell.length_c   1.000
_cell.angle_alpha   90.00
_cell.angle_beta   90.00
_cell.angle_gamma   90.00
#
_symmetry.space_group_name_H-M   'P 1'
#
loop_
_entity.id
_entity.type
_entity.pdbx_description
1 polymer ?
#
loop_
_entity_poly.entity_id
_entity_poly.type
_entity_poly.pdbx_seq_one_letter_code
_entity_poly.pdbx_strand_id
1 'polypeptide(L)'
;MPRSPSGIPGPDLLARARLLVAPDLDASLVHALERITGRRAEPMGSAPPYGLPYVCVGATLPDAWRTTGRPVWFHSVNAGTDALLASGPWPAGALLTRTVGRMGERIAQYVLAWVLAECQSVPEFAAQHARAEWRRIPSELVAGQTALVYGTGRIGAAVAGLLRGCGIRTVGVARTARAVPPPGFDRVIGTGEDIEALATARWVVSALPLTGATEGFFGADRFAAVRGATFVNVGRGATVDPGALETALRDGSVRRAVLDVLPEEPAAPGDRCWQLPRTVITSHSAGITAPEDVAADFGACWSDLHAGRVPGLAVDVGRGY
;
A
#
# COMPACT_ATOMS: atom_id res chain seq x y z
N MET A 1 -27.04 -21.06 -12.31
CA MET A 1 -27.16 -20.73 -10.87
C MET A 1 -27.46 -19.25 -10.75
N PRO A 2 -28.48 -18.82 -9.96
CA PRO A 2 -28.87 -17.42 -9.92
C PRO A 2 -27.75 -16.60 -9.26
N ARG A 3 -27.17 -15.69 -10.03
CA ARG A 3 -26.35 -14.58 -9.51
C ARG A 3 -27.26 -13.42 -9.22
N SER A 4 -26.97 -12.69 -8.14
CA SER A 4 -27.61 -11.39 -7.96
C SER A 4 -27.24 -10.46 -9.13
N PRO A 5 -28.05 -9.48 -9.48
CA PRO A 5 -27.77 -8.52 -10.56
C PRO A 5 -26.45 -7.76 -10.41
N SER A 6 -25.86 -7.77 -9.20
CA SER A 6 -24.62 -7.11 -8.83
C SER A 6 -23.35 -7.96 -8.98
N GLY A 7 -23.46 -9.23 -9.42
CA GLY A 7 -22.28 -10.12 -9.55
C GLY A 7 -21.67 -10.63 -8.24
N ILE A 8 -22.28 -10.30 -7.07
CA ILE A 8 -21.84 -10.77 -5.76
C ILE A 8 -22.45 -12.15 -5.44
N PRO A 9 -21.75 -13.02 -4.64
CA PRO A 9 -22.31 -14.28 -4.18
C PRO A 9 -23.50 -14.03 -3.26
N GLY A 10 -24.65 -14.67 -3.58
CA GLY A 10 -25.84 -14.57 -2.75
C GLY A 10 -25.70 -15.36 -1.43
N PRO A 11 -26.53 -15.05 -0.41
CA PRO A 11 -26.51 -15.71 0.90
C PRO A 11 -26.60 -17.24 0.83
N ASP A 12 -27.45 -17.78 -0.04
CA ASP A 12 -27.60 -19.24 -0.23
C ASP A 12 -26.33 -19.91 -0.77
N LEU A 13 -25.60 -19.21 -1.64
CA LEU A 13 -24.34 -19.68 -2.20
C LEU A 13 -23.25 -19.66 -1.12
N LEU A 14 -23.20 -18.60 -0.34
CA LEU A 14 -22.30 -18.50 0.81
C LEU A 14 -22.66 -19.53 1.88
N ALA A 15 -23.94 -19.80 2.12
CA ALA A 15 -24.38 -20.79 3.09
C ALA A 15 -23.87 -22.20 2.80
N ARG A 16 -23.58 -22.53 1.54
CA ARG A 16 -23.07 -23.83 1.10
C ARG A 16 -21.55 -23.84 0.85
N ALA A 17 -20.90 -22.67 0.86
CA ALA A 17 -19.50 -22.57 0.52
C ALA A 17 -18.61 -23.14 1.63
N ARG A 18 -17.57 -23.88 1.27
CA ARG A 18 -16.49 -24.28 2.20
C ARG A 18 -15.56 -23.09 2.45
N LEU A 19 -14.94 -23.05 3.61
CA LEU A 19 -13.90 -22.07 3.92
C LEU A 19 -12.54 -22.72 3.67
N LEU A 20 -11.79 -22.15 2.74
CA LEU A 20 -10.47 -22.61 2.35
C LEU A 20 -9.44 -21.51 2.62
N VAL A 21 -8.35 -21.86 3.28
CA VAL A 21 -7.33 -20.91 3.72
C VAL A 21 -5.97 -21.30 3.17
N ALA A 22 -5.14 -20.31 2.86
CA ALA A 22 -3.76 -20.57 2.48
C ALA A 22 -3.04 -21.28 3.64
N PRO A 23 -2.17 -22.29 3.33
CA PRO A 23 -1.58 -23.15 4.36
C PRO A 23 -0.58 -22.42 5.27
N ASP A 24 -0.10 -21.25 4.88
CA ASP A 24 0.86 -20.41 5.58
C ASP A 24 0.19 -19.33 6.46
N LEU A 25 -1.14 -19.32 6.57
CA LEU A 25 -1.83 -18.36 7.43
C LEU A 25 -1.60 -18.66 8.92
N ASP A 26 -1.48 -17.57 9.68
CA ASP A 26 -1.37 -17.65 11.14
C ASP A 26 -2.55 -18.38 11.76
N ALA A 27 -2.25 -19.25 12.74
CA ALA A 27 -3.28 -20.06 13.39
C ALA A 27 -4.35 -19.22 14.10
N SER A 28 -3.99 -18.07 14.66
CA SER A 28 -4.94 -17.16 15.31
C SER A 28 -5.93 -16.56 14.31
N LEU A 29 -5.43 -16.23 13.10
CA LEU A 29 -6.30 -15.79 12.00
C LEU A 29 -7.25 -16.90 11.55
N VAL A 30 -6.73 -18.11 11.35
CA VAL A 30 -7.58 -19.27 10.96
C VAL A 30 -8.72 -19.46 11.96
N HIS A 31 -8.42 -19.48 13.27
CA HIS A 31 -9.46 -19.56 14.30
C HIS A 31 -10.45 -18.40 14.28
N ALA A 32 -10.00 -17.18 13.98
CA ALA A 32 -10.89 -16.04 13.84
C ALA A 32 -11.85 -16.20 12.66
N LEU A 33 -11.34 -16.66 11.51
CA LEU A 33 -12.14 -16.93 10.30
C LEU A 33 -13.19 -18.04 10.55
N GLU A 34 -12.81 -19.10 11.27
CA GLU A 34 -13.73 -20.17 11.68
C GLU A 34 -14.87 -19.64 12.55
N ARG A 35 -14.54 -18.79 13.53
CA ARG A 35 -15.58 -18.16 14.39
C ARG A 35 -16.51 -17.24 13.61
N ILE A 36 -15.97 -16.43 12.69
CA ILE A 36 -16.76 -15.50 11.88
C ILE A 36 -17.72 -16.26 10.96
N THR A 37 -17.25 -17.35 10.36
CA THR A 37 -18.05 -18.11 9.38
C THR A 37 -18.90 -19.20 10.00
N GLY A 38 -18.59 -19.63 11.24
CA GLY A 38 -19.17 -20.82 11.88
C GLY A 38 -18.73 -22.13 11.20
N ARG A 39 -17.59 -22.14 10.48
CA ARG A 39 -17.13 -23.27 9.66
C ARG A 39 -15.70 -23.63 10.00
N ARG A 40 -15.39 -24.92 9.85
CA ARG A 40 -14.02 -25.38 9.90
C ARG A 40 -13.29 -24.94 8.64
N ALA A 41 -12.11 -24.36 8.82
CA ALA A 41 -11.21 -24.02 7.74
C ALA A 41 -10.47 -25.26 7.23
N GLU A 42 -10.33 -25.34 5.92
CA GLU A 42 -9.57 -26.41 5.25
C GLU A 42 -8.40 -25.79 4.49
N PRO A 43 -7.24 -26.44 4.45
CA PRO A 43 -6.12 -25.90 3.73
C PRO A 43 -6.39 -25.86 2.23
N MET A 44 -6.00 -24.77 1.57
CA MET A 44 -6.06 -24.60 0.13
C MET A 44 -4.93 -25.43 -0.51
N GLY A 45 -5.30 -26.59 -1.08
CA GLY A 45 -4.37 -27.49 -1.74
C GLY A 45 -4.00 -27.04 -3.16
N SER A 46 -3.15 -27.84 -3.85
CA SER A 46 -2.75 -27.59 -5.23
C SER A 46 -3.89 -27.70 -6.25
N ALA A 47 -4.94 -28.46 -5.94
CA ALA A 47 -6.12 -28.61 -6.79
C ALA A 47 -7.40 -28.23 -6.02
N PRO A 48 -8.36 -27.57 -6.71
CA PRO A 48 -9.63 -27.22 -6.07
C PRO A 48 -10.49 -28.47 -5.84
N PRO A 49 -11.27 -28.53 -4.73
CA PRO A 49 -12.22 -29.61 -4.51
C PRO A 49 -13.36 -29.52 -5.50
N TYR A 50 -13.85 -30.69 -5.94
CA TYR A 50 -14.97 -30.78 -6.87
C TYR A 50 -16.32 -30.50 -6.20
N GLY A 51 -17.21 -29.84 -6.94
CA GLY A 51 -18.68 -29.92 -6.72
C GLY A 51 -19.27 -28.87 -5.78
N LEU A 52 -18.52 -28.19 -4.93
CA LEU A 52 -19.06 -27.21 -3.97
C LEU A 52 -18.50 -25.81 -4.21
N PRO A 53 -19.27 -24.75 -3.92
CA PRO A 53 -18.74 -23.40 -3.87
C PRO A 53 -17.76 -23.26 -2.69
N TYR A 54 -16.79 -22.36 -2.82
CA TYR A 54 -15.84 -22.07 -1.74
C TYR A 54 -15.47 -20.61 -1.66
N VAL A 55 -15.18 -20.20 -0.43
CA VAL A 55 -14.58 -18.93 -0.07
C VAL A 55 -13.11 -19.18 0.23
N CYS A 56 -12.23 -18.44 -0.40
CA CYS A 56 -10.79 -18.55 -0.22
C CYS A 56 -10.24 -17.35 0.54
N VAL A 57 -9.25 -17.58 1.43
CA VAL A 57 -8.51 -16.53 2.11
C VAL A 57 -7.01 -16.81 1.95
N GLY A 58 -6.25 -15.82 1.44
CA GLY A 58 -4.82 -15.99 1.23
C GLY A 58 -4.17 -14.80 0.51
N ALA A 59 -2.86 -14.88 0.29
CA ALA A 59 -2.10 -13.92 -0.50
C ALA A 59 -2.11 -14.24 -1.99
N THR A 60 -2.16 -15.53 -2.35
CA THR A 60 -2.07 -16.03 -3.72
C THR A 60 -3.19 -17.02 -4.03
N LEU A 61 -3.55 -17.12 -5.29
CA LEU A 61 -4.48 -18.13 -5.79
C LEU A 61 -3.71 -19.04 -6.74
N PRO A 62 -3.59 -20.37 -6.46
CA PRO A 62 -2.88 -21.30 -7.33
C PRO A 62 -3.46 -21.38 -8.74
N ASP A 63 -2.64 -21.64 -9.76
CA ASP A 63 -3.04 -21.62 -11.18
C ASP A 63 -4.18 -22.57 -11.50
N ALA A 64 -4.18 -23.79 -10.95
CA ALA A 64 -5.27 -24.75 -11.13
C ALA A 64 -6.63 -24.19 -10.64
N TRP A 65 -6.62 -23.31 -9.66
CA TRP A 65 -7.81 -22.67 -9.10
C TRP A 65 -8.38 -21.56 -9.99
N ARG A 66 -7.52 -20.99 -10.84
CA ARG A 66 -7.91 -19.93 -11.80
C ARG A 66 -8.69 -20.50 -12.99
N THR A 67 -8.32 -21.71 -13.43
CA THR A 67 -8.86 -22.32 -14.65
C THR A 67 -9.95 -23.36 -14.37
N THR A 68 -9.77 -24.20 -13.36
CA THR A 68 -10.69 -25.31 -13.03
C THR A 68 -11.47 -25.09 -11.75
N GLY A 69 -10.97 -24.22 -10.86
CA GLY A 69 -11.65 -23.84 -9.64
C GLY A 69 -12.83 -22.90 -9.91
N ARG A 70 -13.77 -22.89 -8.96
CA ARG A 70 -14.90 -21.95 -8.96
C ARG A 70 -15.03 -21.28 -7.60
N PRO A 71 -14.02 -20.49 -7.18
CA PRO A 71 -14.17 -19.68 -5.98
C PRO A 71 -15.33 -18.71 -6.20
N VAL A 72 -16.21 -18.60 -5.23
CA VAL A 72 -17.27 -17.60 -5.28
C VAL A 72 -16.81 -16.28 -4.70
N TRP A 73 -15.84 -16.35 -3.80
CA TRP A 73 -15.22 -15.21 -3.17
C TRP A 73 -13.78 -15.56 -2.76
N PHE A 74 -12.86 -14.67 -3.08
CA PHE A 74 -11.48 -14.67 -2.57
C PHE A 74 -11.24 -13.41 -1.77
N HIS A 75 -10.78 -13.55 -0.54
CA HIS A 75 -10.33 -12.44 0.30
C HIS A 75 -8.82 -12.44 0.38
N SER A 76 -8.20 -11.39 -0.17
CA SER A 76 -6.76 -11.20 -0.09
C SER A 76 -6.35 -10.70 1.29
N VAL A 77 -5.37 -11.35 1.91
CA VAL A 77 -4.76 -10.88 3.16
C VAL A 77 -3.91 -9.63 2.97
N ASN A 78 -3.63 -9.25 1.71
CA ASN A 78 -2.86 -8.07 1.36
C ASN A 78 -3.77 -6.92 0.91
N ALA A 79 -3.32 -5.69 1.11
CA ALA A 79 -3.99 -4.49 0.62
C ALA A 79 -3.75 -4.26 -0.88
N GLY A 80 -2.54 -4.53 -1.37
CA GLY A 80 -2.21 -4.54 -2.79
C GLY A 80 -2.63 -5.85 -3.43
N THR A 81 -3.32 -5.78 -4.57
CA THR A 81 -3.78 -6.95 -5.33
C THR A 81 -3.12 -7.05 -6.69
N ASP A 82 -2.21 -6.16 -7.02
CA ASP A 82 -1.48 -6.10 -8.29
C ASP A 82 -0.73 -7.41 -8.58
N ALA A 83 0.09 -7.91 -7.65
CA ALA A 83 0.80 -9.19 -7.83
C ALA A 83 -0.16 -10.38 -7.95
N LEU A 84 -1.24 -10.41 -7.16
CA LEU A 84 -2.27 -11.45 -7.24
C LEU A 84 -2.97 -11.46 -8.61
N LEU A 85 -3.25 -10.29 -9.17
CA LEU A 85 -3.91 -10.17 -10.47
C LEU A 85 -2.94 -10.39 -11.64
N ALA A 86 -1.67 -10.02 -11.50
CA ALA A 86 -0.64 -10.25 -12.51
C ALA A 86 -0.26 -11.72 -12.66
N SER A 87 -0.46 -12.55 -11.62
CA SER A 87 -0.06 -13.96 -11.64
C SER A 87 -0.96 -14.87 -12.52
N GLY A 88 -1.99 -14.33 -13.20
CA GLY A 88 -2.82 -15.05 -14.16
C GLY A 88 -4.27 -14.57 -14.21
N PRO A 89 -5.10 -15.13 -15.10
CA PRO A 89 -6.48 -14.70 -15.30
C PRO A 89 -7.30 -14.88 -14.02
N TRP A 90 -8.13 -13.88 -13.70
CA TRP A 90 -9.02 -13.98 -12.55
C TRP A 90 -10.21 -14.91 -12.86
N PRO A 91 -10.61 -15.81 -11.95
CA PRO A 91 -11.71 -16.73 -12.18
C PRO A 91 -13.01 -15.97 -12.45
N ALA A 92 -13.67 -16.31 -13.56
CA ALA A 92 -14.87 -15.59 -14.01
C ALA A 92 -15.96 -15.60 -12.93
N GLY A 93 -16.35 -14.41 -12.50
CA GLY A 93 -17.40 -14.17 -11.51
C GLY A 93 -17.03 -14.49 -10.06
N ALA A 94 -15.76 -14.72 -9.74
CA ALA A 94 -15.30 -14.71 -8.37
C ALA A 94 -15.19 -13.26 -7.88
N LEU A 95 -15.79 -12.98 -6.72
CA LEU A 95 -15.57 -11.71 -6.04
C LEU A 95 -14.14 -11.68 -5.49
N LEU A 96 -13.45 -10.56 -5.66
CA LEU A 96 -12.19 -10.27 -4.98
C LEU A 96 -12.45 -9.18 -3.94
N THR A 97 -12.04 -9.42 -2.70
CA THR A 97 -11.92 -8.40 -1.66
C THR A 97 -10.51 -8.40 -1.11
N ARG A 98 -10.12 -7.34 -0.43
CA ARG A 98 -8.77 -7.17 0.11
C ARG A 98 -8.79 -6.70 1.55
N THR A 99 -7.71 -6.95 2.25
CA THR A 99 -7.48 -6.38 3.58
C THR A 99 -6.85 -5.00 3.46
N VAL A 100 -7.42 -4.04 4.14
CA VAL A 100 -6.86 -2.69 4.26
C VAL A 100 -6.51 -2.38 5.72
N GLY A 101 -7.35 -2.82 6.65
CA GLY A 101 -7.16 -2.71 8.09
C GLY A 101 -6.68 -1.33 8.53
N ARG A 102 -5.71 -1.32 9.44
CA ARG A 102 -5.05 -0.12 9.94
C ARG A 102 -3.77 0.26 9.17
N MET A 103 -3.59 -0.27 7.95
CA MET A 103 -2.38 -0.02 7.15
C MET A 103 -2.11 1.47 6.93
N GLY A 104 -3.17 2.26 6.66
CA GLY A 104 -3.02 3.72 6.51
C GLY A 104 -2.39 4.39 7.73
N GLU A 105 -2.78 3.97 8.94
CA GLU A 105 -2.22 4.50 10.20
C GLU A 105 -0.76 4.06 10.39
N ARG A 106 -0.44 2.79 10.12
CA ARG A 106 0.95 2.28 10.22
C ARG A 106 1.87 3.02 9.26
N ILE A 107 1.47 3.16 8.00
CA ILE A 107 2.25 3.88 6.99
C ILE A 107 2.37 5.37 7.35
N ALA A 108 1.31 5.99 7.87
CA ALA A 108 1.37 7.38 8.32
C ALA A 108 2.39 7.58 9.46
N GLN A 109 2.41 6.69 10.44
CA GLN A 109 3.40 6.69 11.52
C GLN A 109 4.81 6.44 10.99
N TYR A 110 4.97 5.51 10.06
CA TYR A 110 6.26 5.26 9.40
C TYR A 110 6.78 6.52 8.69
N VAL A 111 5.96 7.19 7.88
CA VAL A 111 6.37 8.43 7.20
C VAL A 111 6.73 9.52 8.21
N LEU A 112 5.90 9.71 9.24
CA LEU A 112 6.16 10.70 10.29
C LEU A 112 7.45 10.39 11.06
N ALA A 113 7.74 9.13 11.33
CA ALA A 113 8.98 8.72 12.00
C ALA A 113 10.22 9.17 11.21
N TRP A 114 10.22 8.99 9.89
CA TRP A 114 11.31 9.46 9.03
C TRP A 114 11.39 10.98 8.94
N VAL A 115 10.25 11.67 8.89
CA VAL A 115 10.19 13.14 8.92
C VAL A 115 10.82 13.67 10.20
N LEU A 116 10.42 13.14 11.36
CA LEU A 116 10.96 13.56 12.66
C LEU A 116 12.42 13.14 12.84
N ALA A 117 12.79 11.92 12.43
CA ALA A 117 14.16 11.45 12.52
C ALA A 117 15.12 12.35 11.73
N GLU A 118 14.74 12.81 10.55
CA GLU A 118 15.54 13.72 9.76
C GLU A 118 15.62 15.11 10.38
N CYS A 119 14.48 15.71 10.76
CA CYS A 119 14.46 17.03 11.38
C CYS A 119 15.18 17.09 12.72
N GLN A 120 15.22 15.98 13.45
CA GLN A 120 15.92 15.86 14.74
C GLN A 120 17.32 15.25 14.60
N SER A 121 17.83 15.03 13.37
CA SER A 121 19.17 14.46 13.10
C SER A 121 19.43 13.15 13.83
N VAL A 122 18.40 12.28 13.95
CA VAL A 122 18.51 11.01 14.71
C VAL A 122 19.58 10.07 14.14
N PRO A 123 19.70 9.87 12.82
CA PRO A 123 20.75 9.03 12.24
C PRO A 123 22.16 9.58 12.51
N GLU A 124 22.33 10.89 12.48
CA GLU A 124 23.59 11.58 12.71
C GLU A 124 24.02 11.44 14.19
N PHE A 125 23.09 11.54 15.13
CA PHE A 125 23.37 11.30 16.55
C PHE A 125 23.69 9.83 16.83
N ALA A 126 23.03 8.88 16.20
CA ALA A 126 23.37 7.47 16.29
C ALA A 126 24.81 7.19 15.80
N ALA A 127 25.18 7.84 14.68
CA ALA A 127 26.54 7.73 14.16
C ALA A 127 27.58 8.41 15.07
N GLN A 128 27.28 9.57 15.67
CA GLN A 128 28.16 10.21 16.66
C GLN A 128 28.34 9.33 17.91
N HIS A 129 27.26 8.72 18.40
CA HIS A 129 27.35 7.80 19.55
C HIS A 129 28.30 6.64 19.24
N ALA A 130 28.19 6.03 18.07
CA ALA A 130 29.07 4.92 17.67
C ALA A 130 30.57 5.33 17.58
N ARG A 131 30.86 6.61 17.38
CA ARG A 131 32.23 7.16 17.31
C ARG A 131 32.67 7.86 18.61
N ALA A 132 31.85 7.84 19.66
CA ALA A 132 32.08 8.58 20.92
C ALA A 132 32.31 10.09 20.69
N GLU A 133 31.60 10.70 19.74
CA GLU A 133 31.71 12.11 19.37
C GLU A 133 30.63 12.95 20.12
N TRP A 134 31.07 14.06 20.72
CA TRP A 134 30.18 15.04 21.33
C TRP A 134 30.12 16.32 20.47
N ARG A 135 29.13 16.41 19.56
CA ARG A 135 28.93 17.58 18.70
C ARG A 135 27.45 17.95 18.63
N ARG A 136 27.14 19.19 18.88
CA ARG A 136 25.77 19.70 18.76
C ARG A 136 25.36 19.78 17.28
N ILE A 137 24.15 19.31 16.96
CA ILE A 137 23.52 19.47 15.65
C ILE A 137 22.20 20.21 15.89
N PRO A 138 21.96 21.34 15.20
CA PRO A 138 20.69 22.04 15.27
C PRO A 138 19.54 21.15 14.77
N SER A 139 18.42 21.16 15.45
CA SER A 139 17.19 20.52 14.96
C SER A 139 16.37 21.48 14.08
N GLU A 140 15.56 20.93 13.19
CA GLU A 140 14.58 21.67 12.39
C GLU A 140 13.18 21.45 12.96
N LEU A 141 12.36 22.51 12.99
CA LEU A 141 10.94 22.36 13.27
C LEU A 141 10.19 21.88 12.03
N VAL A 142 9.32 20.90 12.19
CA VAL A 142 8.48 20.40 11.09
C VAL A 142 7.32 21.34 10.75
N ALA A 143 6.86 22.11 11.75
CA ALA A 143 5.75 23.05 11.57
C ALA A 143 6.09 24.12 10.52
N GLY A 144 5.13 24.39 9.62
CA GLY A 144 5.29 25.35 8.53
C GLY A 144 5.97 24.78 7.28
N GLN A 145 6.58 23.60 7.36
CA GLN A 145 7.11 22.90 6.16
C GLN A 145 5.96 22.42 5.27
N THR A 146 6.26 22.06 4.02
CA THR A 146 5.27 21.58 3.04
C THR A 146 5.57 20.14 2.63
N ALA A 147 4.54 19.29 2.65
CA ALA A 147 4.57 17.94 2.12
C ALA A 147 3.64 17.81 0.90
N LEU A 148 4.19 17.32 -0.21
CA LEU A 148 3.42 16.82 -1.33
C LEU A 148 3.17 15.32 -1.14
N VAL A 149 1.91 14.91 -1.16
CA VAL A 149 1.52 13.50 -1.03
C VAL A 149 0.82 13.07 -2.31
N TYR A 150 1.49 12.23 -3.08
CA TYR A 150 0.98 11.64 -4.31
C TYR A 150 0.10 10.43 -4.01
N GLY A 151 -1.14 10.49 -4.45
CA GLY A 151 -2.17 9.54 -4.08
C GLY A 151 -3.02 10.04 -2.89
N THR A 152 -4.26 10.44 -3.18
CA THR A 152 -5.21 11.00 -2.20
C THR A 152 -6.23 9.97 -1.71
N GLY A 153 -5.86 8.69 -1.75
CA GLY A 153 -6.62 7.57 -1.21
C GLY A 153 -6.47 7.41 0.30
N ARG A 154 -6.88 6.26 0.84
CA ARG A 154 -6.85 5.98 2.28
C ARG A 154 -5.47 6.19 2.92
N ILE A 155 -4.40 5.66 2.28
CA ILE A 155 -3.03 5.78 2.78
C ILE A 155 -2.59 7.24 2.75
N GLY A 156 -2.70 7.90 1.59
CA GLY A 156 -2.28 9.29 1.46
C GLY A 156 -3.05 10.24 2.38
N ALA A 157 -4.34 10.01 2.59
CA ALA A 157 -5.14 10.81 3.54
C ALA A 157 -4.70 10.60 5.00
N ALA A 158 -4.36 9.37 5.39
CA ALA A 158 -3.82 9.08 6.72
C ALA A 158 -2.45 9.74 6.94
N VAL A 159 -1.55 9.64 5.95
CA VAL A 159 -0.24 10.32 5.96
C VAL A 159 -0.41 11.82 6.09
N ALA A 160 -1.22 12.42 5.21
CA ALA A 160 -1.47 13.86 5.22
C ALA A 160 -2.08 14.32 6.54
N GLY A 161 -3.06 13.58 7.08
CA GLY A 161 -3.70 13.89 8.36
C GLY A 161 -2.71 13.91 9.52
N LEU A 162 -1.82 12.94 9.61
CA LEU A 162 -0.82 12.87 10.67
C LEU A 162 0.25 13.96 10.53
N LEU A 163 0.74 14.22 9.33
CA LEU A 163 1.70 15.30 9.05
C LEU A 163 1.09 16.69 9.35
N ARG A 164 -0.17 16.89 8.96
CA ARG A 164 -0.91 18.13 9.26
C ARG A 164 -1.09 18.32 10.76
N GLY A 165 -1.34 17.26 11.51
CA GLY A 165 -1.40 17.28 12.97
C GLY A 165 -0.10 17.77 13.63
N CYS A 166 1.05 17.64 12.94
CA CYS A 166 2.34 18.18 13.35
C CYS A 166 2.63 19.59 12.80
N GLY A 167 1.65 20.24 12.18
CA GLY A 167 1.80 21.60 11.63
C GLY A 167 2.45 21.68 10.24
N ILE A 168 2.60 20.55 9.54
CA ILE A 168 3.08 20.50 8.15
C ILE A 168 1.92 20.82 7.20
N ARG A 169 2.13 21.71 6.24
CA ARG A 169 1.16 21.97 5.17
C ARG A 169 1.13 20.80 4.22
N THR A 170 -0.06 20.26 3.95
CA THR A 170 -0.24 19.03 3.16
C THR A 170 -0.95 19.32 1.84
N VAL A 171 -0.27 19.06 0.74
CA VAL A 171 -0.82 19.18 -0.61
C VAL A 171 -0.93 17.80 -1.22
N GLY A 172 -2.15 17.38 -1.51
CA GLY A 172 -2.40 16.11 -2.22
C GLY A 172 -2.20 16.31 -3.72
N VAL A 173 -1.59 15.32 -4.38
CA VAL A 173 -1.52 15.25 -5.84
C VAL A 173 -2.37 14.10 -6.33
N ALA A 174 -3.37 14.40 -7.15
CA ALA A 174 -4.28 13.43 -7.76
C ALA A 174 -4.32 13.64 -9.27
N ARG A 175 -4.93 12.71 -10.01
CA ARG A 175 -5.10 12.83 -11.46
C ARG A 175 -5.77 14.14 -11.87
N THR A 176 -6.73 14.57 -11.07
CA THR A 176 -7.47 15.84 -11.23
C THR A 176 -7.52 16.58 -9.90
N ALA A 177 -7.37 17.88 -9.93
CA ALA A 177 -7.56 18.74 -8.77
C ALA A 177 -8.98 18.56 -8.16
N ARG A 178 -9.10 18.80 -6.86
CA ARG A 178 -10.37 18.72 -6.16
C ARG A 178 -10.67 20.04 -5.44
N ALA A 179 -11.83 20.61 -5.71
CA ALA A 179 -12.28 21.83 -5.03
C ALA A 179 -12.47 21.63 -3.53
N VAL A 180 -12.93 20.42 -3.11
CA VAL A 180 -13.04 20.03 -1.71
C VAL A 180 -12.02 18.91 -1.46
N PRO A 181 -10.94 19.16 -0.72
CA PRO A 181 -9.93 18.16 -0.42
C PRO A 181 -10.49 17.09 0.53
N PRO A 182 -10.05 15.82 0.41
CA PRO A 182 -10.34 14.81 1.40
C PRO A 182 -9.75 15.20 2.78
N PRO A 183 -10.27 14.62 3.87
CA PRO A 183 -9.70 14.82 5.20
C PRO A 183 -8.19 14.59 5.22
N GLY A 184 -7.47 15.45 5.93
CA GLY A 184 -6.01 15.40 6.06
C GLY A 184 -5.27 16.31 5.09
N PHE A 185 -5.85 16.73 3.99
CA PHE A 185 -5.23 17.64 3.02
C PHE A 185 -5.71 19.08 3.20
N ASP A 186 -4.78 20.04 3.05
CA ASP A 186 -5.12 21.46 2.98
C ASP A 186 -5.64 21.82 1.58
N ARG A 187 -5.10 21.19 0.54
CA ARG A 187 -5.58 21.28 -0.84
C ARG A 187 -5.21 20.05 -1.65
N VAL A 188 -5.86 19.84 -2.80
CA VAL A 188 -5.52 18.80 -3.78
C VAL A 188 -5.38 19.42 -5.15
N ILE A 189 -4.22 19.23 -5.78
CA ILE A 189 -3.88 19.69 -7.12
C ILE A 189 -3.89 18.52 -8.12
N GLY A 190 -3.94 18.86 -9.40
CA GLY A 190 -3.80 17.90 -10.50
C GLY A 190 -2.34 17.60 -10.81
N THR A 191 -2.09 16.46 -11.48
CA THR A 191 -0.74 16.07 -11.94
C THR A 191 -0.13 17.01 -12.97
N GLY A 192 -0.89 17.96 -13.54
CA GLY A 192 -0.36 19.03 -14.39
C GLY A 192 0.19 20.23 -13.62
N GLU A 193 -0.09 20.33 -12.32
CA GLU A 193 0.31 21.44 -11.45
C GLU A 193 1.44 21.06 -10.49
N ASP A 194 1.83 19.77 -10.49
CA ASP A 194 2.73 19.21 -9.49
C ASP A 194 4.19 19.68 -9.65
N ILE A 195 4.62 20.03 -10.86
CA ILE A 195 5.99 20.48 -11.16
C ILE A 195 6.35 21.75 -10.35
N GLU A 196 5.48 22.75 -10.33
CA GLU A 196 5.71 23.96 -9.53
C GLU A 196 5.68 23.66 -8.02
N ALA A 197 4.77 22.78 -7.60
CA ALA A 197 4.64 22.40 -6.21
C ALA A 197 5.88 21.64 -5.69
N LEU A 198 6.51 20.80 -6.52
CA LEU A 198 7.75 20.08 -6.18
C LEU A 198 8.90 21.04 -5.82
N ALA A 199 8.99 22.20 -6.46
CA ALA A 199 10.03 23.17 -6.20
C ALA A 199 9.99 23.78 -4.78
N THR A 200 8.85 23.72 -4.10
CA THR A 200 8.64 24.29 -2.75
C THR A 200 8.42 23.23 -1.68
N ALA A 201 8.35 21.96 -2.06
CA ALA A 201 8.14 20.87 -1.11
C ALA A 201 9.41 20.56 -0.32
N ARG A 202 9.26 20.36 0.99
CA ARG A 202 10.31 19.80 1.86
C ARG A 202 10.24 18.27 1.89
N TRP A 203 9.03 17.74 1.71
CA TRP A 203 8.71 16.32 1.73
C TRP A 203 7.91 15.94 0.49
N VAL A 204 8.32 14.89 -0.20
CA VAL A 204 7.60 14.31 -1.32
C VAL A 204 7.30 12.86 -0.97
N VAL A 205 6.03 12.54 -0.76
CA VAL A 205 5.59 11.20 -0.36
C VAL A 205 4.80 10.57 -1.50
N SER A 206 5.26 9.43 -1.99
CA SER A 206 4.53 8.61 -2.97
C SER A 206 3.75 7.52 -2.27
N ALA A 207 2.42 7.55 -2.40
CA ALA A 207 1.47 6.51 -2.03
C ALA A 207 0.65 6.07 -3.27
N LEU A 208 1.28 6.12 -4.44
CA LEU A 208 0.64 5.76 -5.72
C LEU A 208 0.52 4.25 -5.87
N PRO A 209 -0.61 3.74 -6.37
CA PRO A 209 -0.70 2.37 -6.84
C PRO A 209 0.09 2.22 -8.16
N LEU A 210 0.51 0.99 -8.48
CA LEU A 210 1.07 0.69 -9.80
C LEU A 210 -0.06 0.48 -10.81
N THR A 211 -0.01 1.27 -11.86
CA THR A 211 -0.91 1.19 -13.04
C THR A 211 -0.11 1.62 -14.26
N GLY A 212 -0.59 1.35 -15.48
CA GLY A 212 0.09 1.84 -16.68
C GLY A 212 0.27 3.36 -16.75
N ALA A 213 -0.51 4.14 -15.98
CA ALA A 213 -0.36 5.61 -15.92
C ALA A 213 0.60 6.06 -14.79
N THR A 214 1.01 5.18 -13.90
CA THR A 214 1.88 5.50 -12.76
C THR A 214 3.22 4.77 -12.80
N GLU A 215 3.43 3.87 -13.72
CA GLU A 215 4.74 3.27 -14.00
C GLU A 215 5.72 4.35 -14.46
N GLY A 216 6.89 4.42 -13.82
CA GLY A 216 7.90 5.45 -14.08
C GLY A 216 7.43 6.90 -13.84
N PHE A 217 6.33 7.09 -13.09
CA PHE A 217 5.73 8.42 -12.86
C PHE A 217 6.74 9.43 -12.31
N PHE A 218 7.60 9.03 -11.38
CA PHE A 218 8.71 9.85 -10.90
C PHE A 218 9.93 9.63 -11.78
N GLY A 219 9.91 10.25 -12.95
CA GLY A 219 11.02 10.28 -13.91
C GLY A 219 11.86 11.54 -13.78
N ALA A 220 12.73 11.76 -14.78
CA ALA A 220 13.71 12.86 -14.80
C ALA A 220 13.07 14.24 -14.62
N ASP A 221 11.96 14.54 -15.29
CA ASP A 221 11.32 15.85 -15.23
C ASP A 221 10.84 16.20 -13.82
N ARG A 222 10.23 15.25 -13.12
CA ARG A 222 9.74 15.47 -11.74
C ARG A 222 10.90 15.61 -10.76
N PHE A 223 11.90 14.74 -10.84
CA PHE A 223 13.05 14.86 -9.97
C PHE A 223 13.87 16.12 -10.24
N ALA A 224 13.98 16.57 -11.50
CA ALA A 224 14.61 17.83 -11.84
C ALA A 224 13.86 19.06 -11.30
N ALA A 225 12.57 18.96 -10.99
CA ALA A 225 11.79 20.03 -10.37
C ALA A 225 11.98 20.10 -8.86
N VAL A 226 12.45 19.05 -8.20
CA VAL A 226 12.67 19.01 -6.74
C VAL A 226 13.83 19.94 -6.35
N ARG A 227 13.73 20.60 -5.20
CA ARG A 227 14.76 21.52 -4.68
C ARG A 227 15.15 21.14 -3.25
N GLY A 228 15.85 20.03 -3.10
CA GLY A 228 16.36 19.58 -1.80
C GLY A 228 15.30 18.94 -0.89
N ALA A 229 14.23 18.39 -1.45
CA ALA A 229 13.25 17.63 -0.67
C ALA A 229 13.75 16.23 -0.34
N THR A 230 13.18 15.64 0.72
CA THR A 230 13.28 14.21 0.99
C THR A 230 12.13 13.49 0.30
N PHE A 231 12.48 12.45 -0.46
CA PHE A 231 11.54 11.59 -1.18
C PHE A 231 11.27 10.33 -0.37
N VAL A 232 10.00 10.01 -0.14
CA VAL A 232 9.55 8.80 0.59
C VAL A 232 8.62 8.01 -0.31
N ASN A 233 8.96 6.77 -0.63
CA ASN A 233 8.08 5.91 -1.42
C ASN A 233 7.50 4.77 -0.56
N VAL A 234 6.21 4.83 -0.31
CA VAL A 234 5.40 3.82 0.39
C VAL A 234 4.29 3.25 -0.50
N GLY A 235 4.35 3.54 -1.80
CA GLY A 235 3.40 3.07 -2.80
C GLY A 235 3.85 1.78 -3.48
N ARG A 236 4.44 1.93 -4.68
CA ARG A 236 5.04 0.83 -5.45
C ARG A 236 6.37 1.29 -6.05
N GLY A 237 7.37 0.40 -6.04
CA GLY A 237 8.72 0.73 -6.52
C GLY A 237 8.76 1.11 -7.99
N ALA A 238 8.04 0.38 -8.84
CA ALA A 238 7.98 0.65 -10.28
C ALA A 238 7.32 2.00 -10.67
N THR A 239 6.78 2.76 -9.70
CA THR A 239 6.35 4.15 -9.94
C THR A 239 7.53 5.13 -10.06
N VAL A 240 8.74 4.68 -9.77
CA VAL A 240 9.98 5.48 -9.78
C VAL A 240 10.93 4.96 -10.86
N ASP A 241 11.47 5.85 -11.66
CA ASP A 241 12.63 5.57 -12.50
C ASP A 241 13.90 5.55 -11.61
N PRO A 242 14.57 4.40 -11.45
CA PRO A 242 15.74 4.30 -10.57
C PRO A 242 16.92 5.16 -11.01
N GLY A 243 17.11 5.32 -12.33
CA GLY A 243 18.20 6.13 -12.89
C GLY A 243 17.98 7.62 -12.67
N ALA A 244 16.74 8.08 -12.82
CA ALA A 244 16.37 9.46 -12.54
C ALA A 244 16.50 9.79 -11.04
N LEU A 245 16.09 8.87 -10.15
CA LEU A 245 16.28 9.05 -8.72
C LEU A 245 17.77 9.08 -8.34
N GLU A 246 18.60 8.17 -8.88
CA GLU A 246 20.04 8.17 -8.64
C GLU A 246 20.68 9.48 -9.04
N THR A 247 20.32 10.02 -10.21
CA THR A 247 20.80 11.31 -10.70
C THR A 247 20.42 12.43 -9.75
N ALA A 248 19.14 12.51 -9.35
CA ALA A 248 18.64 13.55 -8.45
C ALA A 248 19.24 13.47 -7.03
N LEU A 249 19.58 12.26 -6.57
CA LEU A 249 20.33 12.09 -5.31
C LEU A 249 21.78 12.58 -5.46
N ARG A 250 22.44 12.34 -6.59
CA ARG A 250 23.82 12.74 -6.81
C ARG A 250 23.97 14.26 -6.95
N ASP A 251 23.08 14.91 -7.65
CA ASP A 251 23.11 16.37 -7.85
C ASP A 251 22.51 17.16 -6.68
N GLY A 252 21.82 16.48 -5.76
CA GLY A 252 21.23 17.08 -4.55
C GLY A 252 19.83 17.66 -4.75
N SER A 253 19.21 17.54 -5.93
CA SER A 253 17.80 17.87 -6.17
C SER A 253 16.92 17.11 -5.19
N VAL A 254 17.18 15.81 -5.02
CA VAL A 254 16.64 14.99 -3.91
C VAL A 254 17.70 14.91 -2.81
N ARG A 255 17.40 15.44 -1.63
CA ARG A 255 18.35 15.48 -0.52
C ARG A 255 18.56 14.10 0.10
N ARG A 256 17.50 13.31 0.24
CA ARG A 256 17.46 11.95 0.81
C ARG A 256 16.33 11.16 0.18
N ALA A 257 16.47 9.86 0.13
CA ALA A 257 15.37 8.96 -0.22
C ALA A 257 15.11 7.94 0.91
N VAL A 258 13.85 7.65 1.15
CA VAL A 258 13.38 6.54 1.99
C VAL A 258 12.48 5.66 1.12
N LEU A 259 12.97 4.48 0.81
CA LEU A 259 12.32 3.56 -0.11
C LEU A 259 11.85 2.32 0.66
N ASP A 260 10.56 2.27 0.94
CA ASP A 260 9.97 1.06 1.51
C ASP A 260 9.76 -0.01 0.45
N VAL A 261 9.57 0.41 -0.80
CA VAL A 261 9.29 -0.44 -1.95
C VAL A 261 10.28 -0.22 -3.08
N LEU A 262 10.61 -1.30 -3.81
CA LEU A 262 11.54 -1.31 -4.94
C LEU A 262 10.85 -1.88 -6.19
N PRO A 263 11.36 -1.58 -7.41
CA PRO A 263 10.83 -2.16 -8.65
C PRO A 263 10.90 -3.69 -8.67
N GLU A 264 11.97 -4.27 -8.12
CA GLU A 264 12.17 -5.70 -7.94
C GLU A 264 12.34 -6.01 -6.45
N GLU A 265 11.53 -6.92 -5.94
CA GLU A 265 11.51 -7.34 -4.54
C GLU A 265 11.48 -8.87 -4.42
N PRO A 266 12.30 -9.46 -3.54
CA PRO A 266 13.32 -8.84 -2.69
C PRO A 266 14.57 -8.42 -3.48
N ALA A 267 15.19 -7.27 -3.11
CA ALA A 267 16.45 -6.85 -3.71
C ALA A 267 17.59 -7.80 -3.32
N ALA A 268 18.37 -8.23 -4.31
CA ALA A 268 19.55 -9.05 -4.08
C ALA A 268 20.65 -8.26 -3.35
N PRO A 269 21.55 -8.91 -2.58
CA PRO A 269 22.62 -8.22 -1.85
C PRO A 269 23.55 -7.37 -2.71
N GLY A 270 23.70 -7.71 -4.00
CA GLY A 270 24.53 -6.96 -4.96
C GLY A 270 23.78 -5.92 -5.78
N ASP A 271 22.50 -5.68 -5.52
CA ASP A 271 21.68 -4.74 -6.28
C ASP A 271 22.19 -3.30 -6.12
N ARG A 272 22.10 -2.53 -7.21
CA ARG A 272 22.50 -1.12 -7.24
C ARG A 272 21.70 -0.24 -6.29
N CYS A 273 20.49 -0.62 -5.92
CA CYS A 273 19.66 0.13 -4.98
C CYS A 273 20.38 0.35 -3.63
N TRP A 274 21.21 -0.61 -3.18
CA TRP A 274 21.98 -0.50 -1.95
C TRP A 274 23.11 0.53 -1.99
N GLN A 275 23.49 0.97 -3.20
CA GLN A 275 24.57 1.95 -3.42
C GLN A 275 24.04 3.38 -3.64
N LEU A 276 22.72 3.58 -3.61
CA LEU A 276 22.13 4.91 -3.75
C LEU A 276 22.58 5.82 -2.59
N PRO A 277 23.12 7.01 -2.87
CA PRO A 277 23.60 7.90 -1.82
C PRO A 277 22.43 8.43 -0.96
N ARG A 278 22.67 8.58 0.34
CA ARG A 278 21.70 9.14 1.28
C ARG A 278 20.32 8.47 1.22
N THR A 279 20.30 7.17 0.96
CA THR A 279 19.07 6.38 0.83
C THR A 279 18.96 5.36 1.96
N VAL A 280 17.74 5.16 2.44
CA VAL A 280 17.39 4.07 3.34
C VAL A 280 16.33 3.20 2.67
N ILE A 281 16.54 1.88 2.68
CA ILE A 281 15.61 0.88 2.18
C ILE A 281 15.06 0.11 3.37
N THR A 282 13.73 -0.10 3.46
CA THR A 282 13.08 -0.71 4.62
C THR A 282 12.30 -1.99 4.30
N SER A 283 12.55 -2.56 3.13
CA SER A 283 12.13 -3.92 2.77
C SER A 283 10.62 -4.18 2.89
N HIS A 284 9.81 -3.26 2.38
CA HIS A 284 8.34 -3.33 2.31
C HIS A 284 7.68 -3.53 3.70
N SER A 285 8.20 -2.81 4.71
CA SER A 285 7.81 -2.98 6.11
C SER A 285 6.99 -1.82 6.70
N ALA A 286 6.74 -0.75 5.93
CA ALA A 286 5.99 0.43 6.39
C ALA A 286 4.55 0.10 6.84
N GLY A 287 3.95 -0.96 6.28
CA GLY A 287 2.57 -1.33 6.56
C GLY A 287 2.33 -2.83 6.46
N ILE A 288 2.86 -3.61 7.39
CA ILE A 288 2.59 -5.05 7.46
C ILE A 288 1.16 -5.26 7.96
N THR A 289 0.38 -6.06 7.22
CA THR A 289 -0.98 -6.45 7.61
C THR A 289 -0.92 -7.38 8.83
N ALA A 290 -1.67 -7.07 9.87
CA ALA A 290 -1.78 -7.93 11.04
C ALA A 290 -2.93 -8.94 10.89
N PRO A 291 -2.86 -10.12 11.51
CA PRO A 291 -3.91 -11.13 11.48
C PRO A 291 -5.30 -10.58 11.89
N GLU A 292 -5.35 -9.72 12.90
CA GLU A 292 -6.57 -9.08 13.37
C GLU A 292 -7.18 -8.11 12.36
N ASP A 293 -6.38 -7.44 11.53
CA ASP A 293 -6.87 -6.60 10.44
C ASP A 293 -7.57 -7.45 9.37
N VAL A 294 -6.96 -8.59 9.01
CA VAL A 294 -7.55 -9.55 8.05
C VAL A 294 -8.88 -10.07 8.57
N ALA A 295 -8.91 -10.49 9.84
CA ALA A 295 -10.14 -11.01 10.46
C ALA A 295 -11.25 -9.96 10.51
N ALA A 296 -10.93 -8.72 10.85
CA ALA A 296 -11.89 -7.61 10.91
C ALA A 296 -12.46 -7.29 9.52
N ASP A 297 -11.60 -7.12 8.51
CA ASP A 297 -12.01 -6.79 7.15
C ASP A 297 -12.76 -7.93 6.47
N PHE A 298 -12.31 -9.18 6.68
CA PHE A 298 -13.06 -10.36 6.24
C PHE A 298 -14.43 -10.42 6.88
N GLY A 299 -14.53 -10.21 8.20
CA GLY A 299 -15.79 -10.21 8.93
C GLY A 299 -16.76 -9.14 8.45
N ALA A 300 -16.28 -7.94 8.16
CA ALA A 300 -17.08 -6.88 7.57
C ALA A 300 -17.61 -7.28 6.18
N CYS A 301 -16.74 -7.82 5.31
CA CYS A 301 -17.14 -8.32 3.99
C CYS A 301 -18.14 -9.49 4.11
N TRP A 302 -17.90 -10.40 5.04
CA TRP A 302 -18.82 -11.53 5.32
C TRP A 302 -20.21 -11.04 5.70
N SER A 303 -20.30 -10.06 6.60
CA SER A 303 -21.55 -9.44 7.02
C SER A 303 -22.28 -8.74 5.86
N ASP A 304 -21.54 -7.97 5.05
CA ASP A 304 -22.12 -7.29 3.88
C ASP A 304 -22.71 -8.28 2.88
N LEU A 305 -21.97 -9.33 2.55
CA LEU A 305 -22.42 -10.36 1.62
C LEU A 305 -23.66 -11.10 2.10
N HIS A 306 -23.75 -11.42 3.40
CA HIS A 306 -24.95 -12.03 4.00
C HIS A 306 -26.16 -11.09 3.99
N ALA A 307 -25.91 -9.77 4.05
CA ALA A 307 -26.94 -8.75 3.91
C ALA A 307 -27.25 -8.39 2.44
N GLY A 308 -26.66 -9.09 1.46
CA GLY A 308 -26.85 -8.83 0.04
C GLY A 308 -26.21 -7.52 -0.45
N ARG A 309 -25.25 -6.96 0.30
CA ARG A 309 -24.56 -5.72 -0.04
C ARG A 309 -23.20 -6.02 -0.71
N VAL A 310 -22.77 -5.12 -1.58
CA VAL A 310 -21.41 -5.14 -2.11
C VAL A 310 -20.44 -4.70 -1.01
N PRO A 311 -19.43 -5.51 -0.65
CA PRO A 311 -18.45 -5.12 0.35
C PRO A 311 -17.68 -3.86 -0.08
N GLY A 312 -17.45 -2.94 0.87
CA GLY A 312 -16.67 -1.72 0.63
C GLY A 312 -15.19 -1.96 0.31
N LEU A 313 -14.71 -3.21 0.48
CA LEU A 313 -13.36 -3.66 0.17
C LEU A 313 -13.29 -4.51 -1.11
N ALA A 314 -14.36 -4.53 -1.90
CA ALA A 314 -14.36 -5.18 -3.21
C ALA A 314 -13.38 -4.50 -4.16
N VAL A 315 -12.65 -5.31 -4.92
CA VAL A 315 -11.67 -4.87 -5.91
C VAL A 315 -12.28 -4.95 -7.30
N ASP A 316 -12.16 -3.86 -8.06
CA ASP A 316 -12.43 -3.89 -9.49
C ASP A 316 -11.24 -4.57 -10.20
N VAL A 317 -11.44 -5.84 -10.56
CA VAL A 317 -10.41 -6.67 -11.19
C VAL A 317 -9.90 -6.08 -12.52
N GLY A 318 -10.77 -5.35 -13.24
CA GLY A 318 -10.39 -4.70 -14.50
C GLY A 318 -9.48 -3.48 -14.30
N ARG A 319 -9.58 -2.83 -13.13
CA ARG A 319 -8.74 -1.67 -12.76
C ARG A 319 -7.57 -2.04 -11.88
N GLY A 320 -7.60 -3.22 -11.23
CA GLY A 320 -6.56 -3.71 -10.34
C GLY A 320 -6.61 -3.12 -8.92
N TYR A 321 -7.65 -2.38 -8.56
CA TYR A 321 -7.77 -1.77 -7.22
C TYR A 321 -9.22 -1.47 -6.81
#